data_f34c958aa0866ef440e0ee8258573213
#
_entry.id   f34c958aa0866ef440e0ee8258573213
#
_cell.length_a   1.000
_cell.length_b   1.000
_cell.length_c   1.000
_cell.angle_alpha   90.00
_cell.angle_beta   90.00
_cell.angle_gamma   90.00
#
_symmetry.space_group_name_H-M   'P 1'
#
loop_
_entity.id
_entity.type
_entity.pdbx_description
1 polymer ?
#
loop_
_entity_poly.entity_id
_entity_poly.type
_entity_poly.pdbx_seq_one_letter_code
_entity_poly.pdbx_strand_id
1 'polypeptide(L)'
;MKKEDSKVTPNHPTKMVSLFAGIGGFELAFQSIGVETTLSCEIDPIAQQILKTNFPQTKIVNDICELKSLPNGTNILCAGFPCQDLSTIGVKVGMEGTRSSLIKEVFRLLQKSKAEWVVIENVPNMLYLHKGEVIRTIIEELEKLGYNWAYRTIDSLAFVPQHRCRVFVVASLNHNPKDVLLSGNITEKIGAITSSDFLEPCGFYWTEGKYAIGLYQNSIPTLKCGSTIGIPSPPAIVFPNGEVASPDIRDAERFQGFPSDWTKSAEEIAKASTRWKLVGNAVTVDTVAWIAKKITNPEKYDDSKDKELKEGERWKPSAWGCNGKRYISSASLYPQGREEVSLNKFLNFPCKPLSLRAAKGFEHRLSIGTVRCPQFFKDAIQKYVESKL
;
A
#
# COMPACT_ATOMS: atom_id res chain seq x y z
N MET A 1 24.36 -20.66 -45.28
CA MET A 1 23.40 -20.99 -44.20
C MET A 1 23.50 -19.94 -43.11
N LYS A 2 22.58 -18.98 -43.13
CA LYS A 2 22.44 -17.97 -42.04
C LYS A 2 21.72 -18.62 -40.90
N LYS A 3 22.32 -18.67 -39.69
CA LYS A 3 21.64 -19.05 -38.46
C LYS A 3 20.56 -18.00 -38.20
N GLU A 4 19.31 -18.38 -38.21
CA GLU A 4 18.21 -17.61 -37.69
C GLU A 4 18.40 -17.52 -36.16
N ASP A 5 18.70 -16.34 -35.69
CA ASP A 5 18.59 -15.99 -34.29
C ASP A 5 17.13 -16.11 -33.89
N SER A 6 16.79 -17.21 -33.21
CA SER A 6 15.51 -17.37 -32.55
C SER A 6 15.40 -16.27 -31.48
N LYS A 7 14.68 -15.22 -31.77
CA LYS A 7 14.21 -14.25 -30.77
C LYS A 7 13.39 -15.05 -29.74
N VAL A 8 14.02 -15.39 -28.61
CA VAL A 8 13.32 -15.85 -27.43
C VAL A 8 12.45 -14.65 -27.00
N THR A 9 11.18 -14.71 -27.32
CA THR A 9 10.19 -13.78 -26.74
C THR A 9 10.30 -13.96 -25.23
N PRO A 10 10.51 -12.88 -24.45
CA PRO A 10 10.54 -12.99 -23.01
C PRO A 10 9.22 -13.64 -22.54
N ASN A 11 9.33 -14.71 -21.80
CA ASN A 11 8.19 -15.47 -21.31
C ASN A 11 7.51 -14.60 -20.23
N HIS A 12 6.54 -13.77 -20.64
CA HIS A 12 5.81 -12.93 -19.71
C HIS A 12 5.06 -13.80 -18.69
N PRO A 13 5.13 -13.46 -17.39
CA PRO A 13 4.39 -14.20 -16.37
C PRO A 13 2.90 -14.12 -16.66
N THR A 14 2.22 -15.26 -16.62
CA THR A 14 0.81 -15.40 -16.99
C THR A 14 -0.10 -15.73 -15.83
N LYS A 15 0.44 -16.29 -14.73
CA LYS A 15 -0.33 -16.81 -13.60
C LYS A 15 0.16 -16.27 -12.27
N MET A 16 -0.77 -15.78 -11.47
CA MET A 16 -0.51 -15.20 -10.15
C MET A 16 -1.32 -15.95 -9.07
N VAL A 17 -0.74 -15.98 -7.88
CA VAL A 17 -1.42 -16.30 -6.61
C VAL A 17 -1.32 -15.08 -5.69
N SER A 18 -2.42 -14.74 -5.05
CA SER A 18 -2.48 -13.66 -4.05
C SER A 18 -2.76 -14.25 -2.67
N LEU A 19 -1.90 -13.95 -1.71
CA LEU A 19 -2.05 -14.32 -0.30
C LEU A 19 -2.40 -13.07 0.51
N PHE A 20 -3.35 -13.21 1.45
CA PHE A 20 -3.93 -12.07 2.17
C PHE A 20 -4.56 -11.07 1.21
N ALA A 21 -5.39 -11.60 0.31
CA ALA A 21 -5.87 -10.92 -0.88
C ALA A 21 -6.70 -9.65 -0.58
N GLY A 22 -7.29 -9.58 0.62
CA GLY A 22 -8.16 -8.47 1.00
C GLY A 22 -9.32 -8.33 0.01
N ILE A 23 -9.47 -7.14 -0.54
CA ILE A 23 -10.53 -6.85 -1.53
C ILE A 23 -10.06 -6.95 -2.99
N GLY A 24 -8.91 -7.56 -3.26
CA GLY A 24 -8.46 -7.87 -4.62
C GLY A 24 -7.60 -6.78 -5.29
N GLY A 25 -6.80 -6.05 -4.52
CA GLY A 25 -5.96 -4.99 -5.08
C GLY A 25 -4.81 -5.50 -5.95
N PHE A 26 -4.17 -6.59 -5.58
CA PHE A 26 -3.17 -7.27 -6.41
C PHE A 26 -3.81 -7.85 -7.66
N GLU A 27 -4.94 -8.53 -7.50
CA GLU A 27 -5.71 -9.15 -8.57
C GLU A 27 -6.06 -8.13 -9.66
N LEU A 28 -6.66 -7.02 -9.27
CA LEU A 28 -7.06 -5.96 -10.20
C LEU A 28 -5.85 -5.36 -10.93
N ALA A 29 -4.76 -5.11 -10.20
CA ALA A 29 -3.56 -4.55 -10.77
C ALA A 29 -2.90 -5.47 -11.81
N PHE A 30 -2.73 -6.75 -11.51
CA PHE A 30 -2.12 -7.71 -12.43
C PHE A 30 -3.03 -8.10 -13.58
N GLN A 31 -4.35 -8.13 -13.37
CA GLN A 31 -5.34 -8.31 -14.44
C GLN A 31 -5.22 -7.23 -15.53
N SER A 32 -4.86 -6.00 -15.16
CA SER A 32 -4.68 -4.89 -16.11
C SER A 32 -3.57 -5.11 -17.17
N ILE A 33 -2.66 -6.06 -16.91
CA ILE A 33 -1.57 -6.45 -17.82
C ILE A 33 -1.74 -7.88 -18.36
N GLY A 34 -2.93 -8.47 -18.21
CA GLY A 34 -3.25 -9.80 -18.75
C GLY A 34 -2.76 -11.00 -17.92
N VAL A 35 -2.36 -10.79 -16.67
CA VAL A 35 -1.99 -11.87 -15.75
C VAL A 35 -3.24 -12.44 -15.08
N GLU A 36 -3.41 -13.77 -15.16
CA GLU A 36 -4.50 -14.51 -14.55
C GLU A 36 -4.24 -14.75 -13.06
N THR A 37 -5.19 -14.40 -12.18
CA THR A 37 -5.16 -14.84 -10.79
C THR A 37 -5.79 -16.23 -10.66
N THR A 38 -4.99 -17.23 -10.38
CA THR A 38 -5.44 -18.62 -10.27
C THR A 38 -5.98 -18.97 -8.88
N LEU A 39 -5.51 -18.27 -7.85
CA LEU A 39 -5.94 -18.47 -6.47
C LEU A 39 -5.75 -17.20 -5.66
N SER A 40 -6.76 -16.85 -4.85
CA SER A 40 -6.70 -15.83 -3.80
C SER A 40 -6.93 -16.48 -2.44
N CYS A 41 -6.07 -16.18 -1.47
CA CYS A 41 -6.21 -16.63 -0.09
C CYS A 41 -6.59 -15.45 0.79
N GLU A 42 -7.78 -15.52 1.43
CA GLU A 42 -8.31 -14.46 2.29
C GLU A 42 -9.20 -15.04 3.38
N ILE A 43 -8.95 -14.68 4.63
CA ILE A 43 -9.66 -15.24 5.79
C ILE A 43 -10.94 -14.46 6.14
N ASP A 44 -11.01 -13.16 5.83
CA ASP A 44 -12.17 -12.32 6.14
C ASP A 44 -13.34 -12.65 5.16
N PRO A 45 -14.47 -13.21 5.66
CA PRO A 45 -15.58 -13.60 4.80
C PRO A 45 -16.20 -12.42 4.05
N ILE A 46 -16.08 -11.18 4.57
CA ILE A 46 -16.62 -9.99 3.91
C ILE A 46 -15.72 -9.61 2.73
N ALA A 47 -14.40 -9.69 2.89
CA ALA A 47 -13.46 -9.52 1.79
C ALA A 47 -13.61 -10.61 0.73
N GLN A 48 -13.84 -11.88 1.14
CA GLN A 48 -14.12 -12.97 0.20
C GLN A 48 -15.38 -12.73 -0.63
N GLN A 49 -16.43 -12.12 -0.05
CA GLN A 49 -17.63 -11.77 -0.82
C GLN A 49 -17.31 -10.79 -1.96
N ILE A 50 -16.46 -9.80 -1.69
CA ILE A 50 -15.98 -8.85 -2.70
C ILE A 50 -15.15 -9.56 -3.77
N LEU A 51 -14.25 -10.45 -3.37
CA LEU A 51 -13.44 -11.25 -4.31
C LEU A 51 -14.32 -12.13 -5.20
N LYS A 52 -15.32 -12.81 -4.64
CA LYS A 52 -16.27 -13.66 -5.42
C LYS A 52 -17.03 -12.84 -6.45
N THR A 53 -17.44 -11.62 -6.08
CA THR A 53 -18.20 -10.75 -6.98
C THR A 53 -17.32 -10.22 -8.12
N ASN A 54 -16.11 -9.78 -7.81
CA ASN A 54 -15.26 -9.11 -8.80
C ASN A 54 -14.35 -10.08 -9.59
N PHE A 55 -14.06 -11.26 -9.03
CA PHE A 55 -13.20 -12.30 -9.65
C PHE A 55 -13.89 -13.67 -9.58
N PRO A 56 -15.04 -13.87 -10.26
CA PRO A 56 -15.85 -15.08 -10.11
C PRO A 56 -15.15 -16.36 -10.59
N GLN A 57 -14.09 -16.26 -11.41
CA GLN A 57 -13.34 -17.39 -11.91
C GLN A 57 -12.14 -17.75 -11.01
N THR A 58 -11.78 -16.88 -10.06
CA THR A 58 -10.62 -17.11 -9.18
C THR A 58 -10.99 -18.03 -8.03
N LYS A 59 -10.19 -19.08 -7.81
CA LYS A 59 -10.36 -19.95 -6.64
C LYS A 59 -10.04 -19.19 -5.36
N ILE A 60 -10.95 -19.21 -4.40
CA ILE A 60 -10.73 -18.60 -3.08
C ILE A 60 -10.47 -19.68 -2.03
N VAL A 61 -9.43 -19.49 -1.22
CA VAL A 61 -9.08 -20.35 -0.08
C VAL A 61 -9.10 -19.49 1.19
N ASN A 62 -9.63 -20.03 2.28
CA ASN A 62 -9.84 -19.26 3.51
C ASN A 62 -8.54 -19.04 4.28
N ASP A 63 -7.81 -20.11 4.59
CA ASP A 63 -6.66 -20.04 5.48
C ASP A 63 -5.38 -20.46 4.75
N ILE A 64 -4.34 -19.63 4.82
CA ILE A 64 -3.02 -19.92 4.24
C ILE A 64 -2.41 -21.20 4.84
N CYS A 65 -2.71 -21.52 6.09
CA CYS A 65 -2.22 -22.73 6.75
C CYS A 65 -2.76 -24.01 6.11
N GLU A 66 -3.92 -23.96 5.45
CA GLU A 66 -4.52 -25.09 4.74
C GLU A 66 -3.89 -25.31 3.34
N LEU A 67 -3.20 -24.30 2.79
CA LEU A 67 -2.53 -24.42 1.50
C LEU A 67 -1.30 -25.32 1.61
N LYS A 68 -1.30 -26.46 0.95
CA LYS A 68 -0.16 -27.37 0.91
C LYS A 68 0.94 -26.92 -0.04
N SER A 69 0.57 -26.32 -1.17
CA SER A 69 1.45 -25.78 -2.22
C SER A 69 0.69 -24.76 -3.05
N LEU A 70 1.40 -23.95 -3.83
CA LEU A 70 0.78 -23.09 -4.85
C LEU A 70 0.33 -23.95 -6.04
N PRO A 71 -0.67 -23.51 -6.83
CA PRO A 71 -1.05 -24.15 -8.09
C PRO A 71 0.14 -24.27 -9.04
N ASN A 72 0.16 -25.35 -9.84
CA ASN A 72 1.19 -25.56 -10.84
C ASN A 72 1.23 -24.42 -11.87
N GLY A 73 2.42 -23.98 -12.23
CA GLY A 73 2.62 -22.89 -13.20
C GLY A 73 2.43 -21.51 -12.62
N THR A 74 2.34 -21.34 -11.29
CA THR A 74 2.36 -20.04 -10.65
C THR A 74 3.69 -19.33 -10.93
N ASN A 75 3.63 -18.20 -11.64
CA ASN A 75 4.79 -17.37 -11.95
C ASN A 75 5.02 -16.28 -10.90
N ILE A 76 3.94 -15.73 -10.34
CA ILE A 76 3.99 -14.61 -9.42
C ILE A 76 3.28 -14.98 -8.11
N LEU A 77 3.91 -14.67 -6.99
CA LEU A 77 3.30 -14.71 -5.67
C LEU A 77 3.22 -13.30 -5.11
N CYS A 78 2.01 -12.82 -4.83
CA CYS A 78 1.78 -11.57 -4.12
C CYS A 78 1.35 -11.84 -2.68
N ALA A 79 1.81 -11.02 -1.71
CA ALA A 79 1.44 -11.15 -0.32
C ALA A 79 1.43 -9.80 0.42
N GLY A 80 0.26 -9.41 0.95
CA GLY A 80 0.07 -8.24 1.82
C GLY A 80 -0.30 -8.67 3.25
N PHE A 81 0.61 -9.30 3.98
CA PHE A 81 0.31 -9.88 5.29
C PHE A 81 0.09 -8.83 6.39
N PRO A 82 -0.73 -9.13 7.44
CA PRO A 82 -1.06 -8.19 8.51
C PRO A 82 0.17 -7.69 9.27
N CYS A 83 0.25 -6.37 9.52
CA CYS A 83 1.37 -5.76 10.26
C CYS A 83 1.46 -6.21 11.73
N GLN A 84 0.39 -6.72 12.32
CA GLN A 84 0.39 -7.26 13.69
C GLN A 84 1.31 -8.48 13.82
N ASP A 85 1.50 -9.26 12.77
CA ASP A 85 2.39 -10.42 12.76
C ASP A 85 3.87 -10.03 12.70
N LEU A 86 4.19 -8.78 12.35
CA LEU A 86 5.56 -8.27 12.38
C LEU A 86 6.14 -8.26 13.79
N SER A 87 5.32 -8.07 14.82
CA SER A 87 5.76 -8.07 16.25
C SER A 87 6.24 -9.45 16.72
N THR A 88 5.85 -10.51 16.04
CA THR A 88 6.22 -11.91 16.40
C THR A 88 7.47 -12.43 15.69
N ILE A 89 7.95 -11.74 14.63
CA ILE A 89 9.13 -12.10 13.81
C ILE A 89 10.39 -11.72 14.57
N GLY A 90 10.64 -11.49 15.64
CA GLY A 90 11.89 -11.17 16.35
C GLY A 90 11.98 -11.82 17.71
N VAL A 91 10.93 -12.51 18.11
CA VAL A 91 10.94 -13.26 19.38
C VAL A 91 11.62 -14.60 19.13
N LYS A 92 12.81 -14.78 19.68
CA LYS A 92 13.55 -16.04 19.64
C LYS A 92 12.61 -17.20 19.95
N VAL A 93 12.63 -18.21 19.08
CA VAL A 93 11.98 -19.51 19.23
C VAL A 93 12.27 -20.04 20.65
N GLY A 94 11.28 -20.00 21.53
CA GLY A 94 11.45 -20.44 22.92
C GLY A 94 10.18 -20.48 23.75
N MET A 95 9.05 -20.01 23.21
CA MET A 95 7.75 -20.20 23.87
C MET A 95 6.77 -20.83 22.88
N GLU A 96 6.39 -22.05 23.17
CA GLU A 96 5.25 -22.77 22.58
C GLU A 96 3.98 -21.93 22.78
N GLY A 97 3.59 -21.21 21.77
CA GLY A 97 2.43 -20.30 21.74
C GLY A 97 1.94 -20.05 20.31
N THR A 98 1.22 -20.98 19.78
CA THR A 98 0.02 -21.01 18.92
C THR A 98 -0.23 -19.98 17.82
N ARG A 99 0.73 -19.16 17.36
CA ARG A 99 0.67 -18.49 16.04
C ARG A 99 2.06 -18.42 15.45
N SER A 100 2.39 -19.41 14.60
CA SER A 100 3.49 -19.22 13.65
C SER A 100 3.24 -17.92 12.90
N SER A 101 4.24 -17.05 12.79
CA SER A 101 4.13 -15.82 12.02
C SER A 101 3.63 -16.16 10.61
N LEU A 102 2.55 -15.52 10.15
CA LEU A 102 1.92 -15.81 8.84
C LEU A 102 2.90 -15.65 7.68
N ILE A 103 3.94 -14.83 7.83
CA ILE A 103 5.01 -14.71 6.84
C ILE A 103 5.78 -16.04 6.65
N LYS A 104 5.89 -16.89 7.68
CA LYS A 104 6.52 -18.22 7.55
C LYS A 104 5.74 -19.11 6.59
N GLU A 105 4.41 -18.96 6.55
CA GLU A 105 3.56 -19.69 5.62
C GLU A 105 3.82 -19.27 4.17
N VAL A 106 4.11 -17.98 3.93
CA VAL A 106 4.53 -17.49 2.61
C VAL A 106 5.82 -18.19 2.18
N PHE A 107 6.84 -18.23 3.05
CA PHE A 107 8.11 -18.89 2.75
C PHE A 107 7.97 -20.41 2.60
N ARG A 108 7.13 -21.06 3.41
CA ARG A 108 6.81 -22.48 3.26
C ARG A 108 6.23 -22.81 1.88
N LEU A 109 5.35 -21.95 1.37
CA LEU A 109 4.76 -22.10 0.04
C LEU A 109 5.79 -21.82 -1.07
N LEU A 110 6.62 -20.79 -0.93
CA LEU A 110 7.70 -20.47 -1.89
C LEU A 110 8.72 -21.58 -1.98
N GLN A 111 9.11 -22.19 -0.86
CA GLN A 111 10.07 -23.30 -0.82
C GLN A 111 9.60 -24.48 -1.66
N LYS A 112 8.27 -24.75 -1.67
CA LYS A 112 7.68 -25.87 -2.44
C LYS A 112 7.43 -25.53 -3.90
N SER A 113 7.14 -24.27 -4.24
CA SER A 113 6.56 -23.90 -5.53
C SER A 113 7.49 -23.09 -6.42
N LYS A 114 8.50 -22.41 -5.85
CA LYS A 114 9.52 -21.62 -6.57
C LYS A 114 8.93 -20.67 -7.62
N ALA A 115 7.93 -19.86 -7.22
CA ALA A 115 7.41 -18.81 -8.08
C ALA A 115 8.56 -17.91 -8.58
N GLU A 116 8.56 -17.57 -9.87
CA GLU A 116 9.63 -16.77 -10.48
C GLU A 116 9.72 -15.36 -9.83
N TRP A 117 8.55 -14.78 -9.55
CA TRP A 117 8.44 -13.44 -8.94
C TRP A 117 7.69 -13.49 -7.62
N VAL A 118 8.17 -12.70 -6.67
CA VAL A 118 7.52 -12.48 -5.38
C VAL A 118 7.34 -10.98 -5.18
N VAL A 119 6.12 -10.57 -4.81
CA VAL A 119 5.80 -9.19 -4.45
C VAL A 119 5.21 -9.17 -3.06
N ILE A 120 5.89 -8.55 -2.11
CA ILE A 120 5.43 -8.40 -0.72
C ILE A 120 5.14 -6.93 -0.46
N GLU A 121 4.00 -6.63 0.18
CA GLU A 121 3.65 -5.29 0.62
C GLU A 121 3.47 -5.25 2.14
N ASN A 122 3.93 -4.14 2.76
CA ASN A 122 3.66 -3.87 4.16
C ASN A 122 3.84 -2.38 4.51
N VAL A 123 3.54 -2.03 5.75
CA VAL A 123 3.74 -0.66 6.28
C VAL A 123 5.22 -0.32 6.46
N PRO A 124 5.63 0.97 6.35
CA PRO A 124 7.03 1.38 6.50
C PRO A 124 7.68 1.00 7.84
N ASN A 125 6.87 0.82 8.88
CA ASN A 125 7.38 0.38 10.18
C ASN A 125 8.08 -0.99 10.13
N MET A 126 7.81 -1.81 9.11
CA MET A 126 8.51 -3.07 8.86
C MET A 126 10.03 -2.90 8.79
N LEU A 127 10.52 -1.76 8.30
CA LEU A 127 11.96 -1.48 8.19
C LEU A 127 12.65 -1.18 9.52
N TYR A 128 11.87 -0.81 10.55
CA TYR A 128 12.41 -0.28 11.81
C TYR A 128 12.07 -1.13 13.02
N LEU A 129 11.04 -1.95 12.91
CA LEU A 129 10.57 -2.79 14.01
C LEU A 129 11.67 -3.75 14.47
N HIS A 130 11.84 -3.89 15.79
CA HIS A 130 12.90 -4.68 16.41
C HIS A 130 14.30 -4.35 15.83
N LYS A 131 14.60 -3.05 15.63
CA LYS A 131 15.86 -2.57 15.04
C LYS A 131 16.13 -3.12 13.63
N GLY A 132 15.06 -3.42 12.86
CA GLY A 132 15.15 -3.92 11.49
C GLY A 132 15.27 -5.45 11.38
N GLU A 133 15.07 -6.20 12.46
CA GLU A 133 15.08 -7.67 12.42
C GLU A 133 14.01 -8.25 11.49
N VAL A 134 12.85 -7.60 11.40
CA VAL A 134 11.76 -8.06 10.56
C VAL A 134 12.15 -8.08 9.08
N ILE A 135 12.60 -6.95 8.56
CA ILE A 135 13.04 -6.87 7.16
C ILE A 135 14.27 -7.75 6.91
N ARG A 136 15.19 -7.84 7.88
CA ARG A 136 16.35 -8.74 7.80
C ARG A 136 15.91 -10.19 7.61
N THR A 137 14.98 -10.69 8.43
CA THR A 137 14.45 -12.04 8.33
C THR A 137 13.82 -12.31 6.97
N ILE A 138 13.01 -11.36 6.45
CA ILE A 138 12.37 -11.50 5.14
C ILE A 138 13.43 -11.63 4.04
N ILE A 139 14.44 -10.77 4.07
CA ILE A 139 15.51 -10.77 3.08
C ILE A 139 16.35 -12.06 3.15
N GLU A 140 16.72 -12.49 4.34
CA GLU A 140 17.51 -13.71 4.54
C GLU A 140 16.75 -14.97 4.06
N GLU A 141 15.44 -15.04 4.29
CA GLU A 141 14.63 -16.15 3.77
C GLU A 141 14.54 -16.14 2.23
N LEU A 142 14.40 -14.96 1.62
CA LEU A 142 14.45 -14.83 0.15
C LEU A 142 15.80 -15.26 -0.40
N GLU A 143 16.92 -14.79 0.19
CA GLU A 143 18.29 -15.15 -0.21
C GLU A 143 18.56 -16.65 -0.07
N LYS A 144 18.11 -17.29 1.03
CA LYS A 144 18.19 -18.76 1.24
C LYS A 144 17.47 -19.54 0.16
N LEU A 145 16.37 -19.00 -0.38
CA LEU A 145 15.61 -19.60 -1.47
C LEU A 145 16.19 -19.29 -2.85
N GLY A 146 17.29 -18.50 -2.93
CA GLY A 146 17.98 -18.16 -4.16
C GLY A 146 17.45 -16.93 -4.89
N TYR A 147 16.60 -16.13 -4.25
CA TYR A 147 16.06 -14.92 -4.86
C TYR A 147 17.06 -13.75 -4.79
N ASN A 148 17.20 -13.02 -5.89
CA ASN A 148 17.61 -11.61 -5.85
C ASN A 148 16.41 -10.78 -5.39
N TRP A 149 16.65 -9.62 -4.79
CA TRP A 149 15.58 -8.79 -4.24
C TRP A 149 15.87 -7.30 -4.36
N ALA A 150 14.82 -6.50 -4.37
CA ALA A 150 14.86 -5.08 -4.11
C ALA A 150 13.66 -4.69 -3.25
N TYR A 151 13.79 -3.68 -2.40
CA TYR A 151 12.65 -3.06 -1.77
C TYR A 151 12.72 -1.54 -1.86
N ARG A 152 11.54 -0.93 -1.86
CA ARG A 152 11.37 0.53 -1.88
C ARG A 152 10.14 0.93 -1.09
N THR A 153 10.28 1.95 -0.27
CA THR A 153 9.12 2.65 0.27
C THR A 153 8.55 3.55 -0.82
N ILE A 154 7.28 3.38 -1.16
CA ILE A 154 6.58 4.15 -2.18
C ILE A 154 5.42 4.89 -1.52
N ASP A 155 5.28 6.19 -1.82
CA ASP A 155 4.08 6.94 -1.49
C ASP A 155 3.11 6.88 -2.68
N SER A 156 1.89 6.40 -2.42
CA SER A 156 0.84 6.31 -3.43
C SER A 156 0.47 7.65 -4.06
N LEU A 157 0.91 8.77 -3.47
CA LEU A 157 0.74 10.09 -4.06
C LEU A 157 1.36 10.22 -5.47
N ALA A 158 2.33 9.38 -5.80
CA ALA A 158 2.86 9.25 -7.16
C ALA A 158 1.81 8.79 -8.19
N PHE A 159 0.67 8.27 -7.76
CA PHE A 159 -0.35 7.63 -8.61
C PHE A 159 -1.75 8.19 -8.39
N VAL A 160 -2.17 8.33 -7.13
CA VAL A 160 -3.50 8.77 -6.70
C VAL A 160 -3.37 9.92 -5.70
N PRO A 161 -4.38 10.79 -5.50
CA PRO A 161 -4.27 11.91 -4.58
C PRO A 161 -4.42 11.48 -3.11
N GLN A 162 -3.60 10.51 -2.69
CA GLN A 162 -3.54 9.99 -1.33
C GLN A 162 -2.09 9.79 -0.89
N HIS A 163 -1.71 10.39 0.24
CA HIS A 163 -0.46 10.06 0.93
C HIS A 163 -0.59 8.72 1.63
N ARG A 164 0.02 7.68 1.05
CA ARG A 164 0.04 6.34 1.61
C ARG A 164 1.40 5.67 1.36
N CYS A 165 2.30 5.80 2.31
CA CYS A 165 3.60 5.14 2.23
C CYS A 165 3.47 3.64 2.54
N ARG A 166 4.03 2.80 1.64
CA ARG A 166 4.14 1.35 1.80
C ARG A 166 5.51 0.86 1.35
N VAL A 167 6.00 -0.17 2.00
CA VAL A 167 7.20 -0.88 1.55
C VAL A 167 6.77 -2.00 0.62
N PHE A 168 7.30 -1.98 -0.58
CA PHE A 168 7.17 -3.09 -1.51
C PHE A 168 8.51 -3.81 -1.59
N VAL A 169 8.51 -5.13 -1.43
CA VAL A 169 9.64 -6.00 -1.70
C VAL A 169 9.33 -6.78 -2.96
N VAL A 170 10.16 -6.67 -3.98
CA VAL A 170 10.10 -7.47 -5.20
C VAL A 170 11.30 -8.39 -5.21
N ALA A 171 11.07 -9.68 -5.47
CA ALA A 171 12.15 -10.66 -5.57
C ALA A 171 11.97 -11.55 -6.81
N SER A 172 13.06 -12.02 -7.38
CA SER A 172 13.05 -12.91 -8.55
C SER A 172 14.21 -13.89 -8.53
N LEU A 173 13.97 -15.10 -9.06
CA LEU A 173 14.98 -16.15 -9.21
C LEU A 173 15.97 -15.85 -10.34
N ASN A 174 15.49 -15.32 -11.47
CA ASN A 174 16.27 -15.21 -12.70
C ASN A 174 16.46 -13.77 -13.19
N HIS A 175 15.74 -12.81 -12.63
CA HIS A 175 15.76 -11.41 -13.05
C HIS A 175 16.38 -10.51 -11.98
N ASN A 176 16.51 -9.23 -12.30
CA ASN A 176 17.08 -8.23 -11.42
C ASN A 176 15.98 -7.29 -10.87
N PRO A 177 15.48 -7.52 -9.63
CA PRO A 177 14.38 -6.75 -9.07
C PRO A 177 14.66 -5.24 -8.92
N LYS A 178 15.93 -4.82 -8.87
CA LYS A 178 16.26 -3.38 -8.84
C LYS A 178 15.79 -2.65 -10.10
N ASP A 179 15.83 -3.30 -11.26
CA ASP A 179 15.39 -2.73 -12.54
C ASP A 179 13.86 -2.60 -12.61
N VAL A 180 13.14 -3.38 -11.80
CA VAL A 180 11.69 -3.28 -11.62
C VAL A 180 11.31 -2.16 -10.66
N LEU A 181 11.94 -2.12 -9.48
CA LEU A 181 11.42 -1.36 -8.35
C LEU A 181 12.15 -0.03 -8.11
N LEU A 182 13.43 0.08 -8.49
CA LEU A 182 14.27 1.24 -8.18
C LEU A 182 14.41 2.21 -9.37
N SER A 183 14.01 1.81 -10.58
CA SER A 183 13.93 2.70 -11.75
C SER A 183 12.87 3.78 -11.54
N GLY A 184 13.09 4.95 -12.14
CA GLY A 184 12.24 6.12 -11.95
C GLY A 184 12.46 6.79 -10.58
N ASN A 185 12.70 8.09 -10.58
CA ASN A 185 13.04 8.81 -9.36
C ASN A 185 12.69 10.29 -9.47
N ILE A 186 11.59 10.70 -8.84
CA ILE A 186 11.21 12.10 -8.72
C ILE A 186 11.70 12.59 -7.37
N THR A 187 12.56 13.61 -7.39
CA THR A 187 13.16 14.21 -6.18
C THR A 187 12.40 15.42 -5.67
N GLU A 188 11.50 15.97 -6.48
CA GLU A 188 10.66 17.10 -6.09
C GLU A 188 9.67 16.71 -5.00
N LYS A 189 9.43 17.62 -4.06
CA LYS A 189 8.42 17.42 -3.03
C LYS A 189 7.03 17.54 -3.64
N ILE A 190 6.34 16.43 -3.78
CA ILE A 190 4.96 16.38 -4.25
C ILE A 190 4.03 16.59 -3.03
N GLY A 191 2.98 17.41 -3.18
CA GLY A 191 1.92 17.56 -2.15
C GLY A 191 2.30 18.39 -0.93
N ALA A 192 3.43 19.11 -0.95
CA ALA A 192 3.75 20.06 0.11
C ALA A 192 2.80 21.26 0.03
N ILE A 193 2.36 21.77 1.18
CA ILE A 193 1.63 23.05 1.26
C ILE A 193 2.63 24.15 0.90
N THR A 194 2.50 24.73 -0.28
CA THR A 194 3.45 25.69 -0.85
C THR A 194 3.01 27.16 -0.72
N SER A 195 1.76 27.39 -0.34
CA SER A 195 1.15 28.74 -0.28
C SER A 195 0.63 29.04 1.12
N SER A 196 0.78 30.30 1.57
CA SER A 196 0.08 30.86 2.72
C SER A 196 -1.41 31.05 2.43
N ASP A 197 -1.78 31.07 1.16
CA ASP A 197 -3.15 31.31 0.72
C ASP A 197 -3.87 29.97 0.57
N PHE A 198 -5.04 29.88 1.16
CA PHE A 198 -5.89 28.68 1.09
C PHE A 198 -6.67 28.68 -0.22
N LEU A 199 -6.01 28.26 -1.30
CA LEU A 199 -6.58 28.24 -2.66
C LEU A 199 -7.06 26.86 -3.09
N GLU A 200 -6.60 25.80 -2.43
CA GLU A 200 -6.87 24.41 -2.82
C GLU A 200 -7.40 23.58 -1.65
N PRO A 201 -8.26 22.59 -1.89
CA PRO A 201 -8.77 21.72 -0.84
C PRO A 201 -7.64 20.97 -0.12
N CYS A 202 -7.78 20.80 1.19
CA CYS A 202 -6.81 20.09 2.00
C CYS A 202 -7.46 18.93 2.75
N GLY A 203 -6.94 17.71 2.54
CA GLY A 203 -7.35 16.55 3.30
C GLY A 203 -6.67 16.46 4.66
N PHE A 204 -7.39 15.97 5.68
CA PHE A 204 -6.87 15.83 7.03
C PHE A 204 -7.64 14.76 7.84
N TYR A 205 -7.09 14.35 9.00
CA TYR A 205 -7.79 13.47 9.94
C TYR A 205 -8.45 14.24 11.08
N TRP A 206 -9.76 14.36 11.03
CA TRP A 206 -10.55 15.04 12.08
C TRP A 206 -10.57 14.28 13.43
N THR A 207 -10.22 12.99 13.48
CA THR A 207 -10.09 12.22 14.72
C THR A 207 -8.72 12.36 15.41
N GLU A 208 -7.80 13.06 14.77
CA GLU A 208 -6.50 13.43 15.31
C GLU A 208 -6.54 14.87 15.85
N GLY A 209 -5.46 15.63 15.81
CA GLY A 209 -5.41 17.05 16.15
C GLY A 209 -4.55 17.38 17.36
N LYS A 210 -4.21 16.41 18.21
CA LYS A 210 -3.35 16.68 19.38
C LYS A 210 -1.86 16.64 19.04
N TYR A 211 -1.41 15.65 18.27
CA TYR A 211 0.01 15.43 17.94
C TYR A 211 0.27 15.39 16.44
N ALA A 212 -0.74 15.07 15.65
CA ALA A 212 -0.71 15.01 14.20
C ALA A 212 -2.08 15.39 13.64
N ILE A 213 -2.13 15.80 12.38
CA ILE A 213 -3.39 16.08 11.66
C ILE A 213 -3.41 15.45 10.28
N GLY A 214 -2.25 15.03 9.75
CA GLY A 214 -2.18 14.51 8.39
C GLY A 214 -2.73 15.50 7.37
N LEU A 215 -2.33 16.78 7.44
CA LEU A 215 -2.82 17.82 6.55
C LEU A 215 -2.03 17.83 5.25
N TYR A 216 -2.74 17.69 4.13
CA TYR A 216 -2.14 17.65 2.79
C TYR A 216 -2.98 18.43 1.79
N GLN A 217 -2.34 19.28 0.99
CA GLN A 217 -2.98 20.04 -0.09
C GLN A 217 -3.25 19.12 -1.30
N ASN A 218 -4.40 19.27 -1.94
CA ASN A 218 -4.84 18.48 -3.10
C ASN A 218 -4.71 16.96 -2.98
N SER A 219 -4.75 16.46 -1.74
CA SER A 219 -4.66 15.03 -1.45
C SER A 219 -5.25 14.72 -0.07
N ILE A 220 -5.51 13.46 0.18
CA ILE A 220 -5.96 12.98 1.49
C ILE A 220 -4.84 12.24 2.22
N PRO A 221 -4.87 12.19 3.56
CA PRO A 221 -4.00 11.30 4.32
C PRO A 221 -4.35 9.84 4.07
N THR A 222 -3.46 8.94 4.47
CA THR A 222 -3.64 7.47 4.37
C THR A 222 -5.00 7.03 4.87
N LEU A 223 -5.81 6.37 4.05
CA LEU A 223 -7.04 5.70 4.49
C LEU A 223 -6.70 4.61 5.51
N LYS A 224 -7.37 4.64 6.66
CA LYS A 224 -7.13 3.74 7.80
C LYS A 224 -8.32 2.80 8.01
N CYS A 225 -8.06 1.63 8.55
CA CYS A 225 -9.11 0.67 8.94
C CYS A 225 -9.94 1.10 10.16
N GLY A 226 -9.51 2.11 10.89
CA GLY A 226 -10.18 2.66 12.06
C GLY A 226 -9.35 3.76 12.71
N SER A 227 -9.92 4.46 13.67
CA SER A 227 -9.21 5.44 14.49
C SER A 227 -8.75 4.85 15.82
N THR A 228 -7.78 5.49 16.46
CA THR A 228 -7.32 5.14 17.81
C THR A 228 -8.42 5.22 18.87
N ILE A 229 -9.51 5.91 18.58
CA ILE A 229 -10.69 6.05 19.46
C ILE A 229 -11.83 5.09 19.07
N GLY A 230 -11.55 4.07 18.22
CA GLY A 230 -12.52 3.02 17.87
C GLY A 230 -13.69 3.46 16.97
N ILE A 231 -13.62 4.64 16.38
CA ILE A 231 -14.67 5.17 15.50
C ILE A 231 -14.23 4.97 14.05
N PRO A 232 -15.08 4.43 13.14
CA PRO A 232 -14.84 4.53 11.71
C PRO A 232 -14.65 6.00 11.35
N SER A 233 -13.45 6.36 10.92
CA SER A 233 -13.14 7.76 10.64
C SER A 233 -12.58 7.90 9.24
N PRO A 234 -13.45 8.22 8.27
CA PRO A 234 -12.98 8.71 7.00
C PRO A 234 -12.16 10.00 7.23
N PRO A 235 -11.20 10.32 6.36
CA PRO A 235 -10.58 11.63 6.39
C PRO A 235 -11.64 12.70 6.13
N ALA A 236 -11.35 13.94 6.54
CA ALA A 236 -12.14 15.10 6.13
C ALA A 236 -11.32 15.94 5.14
N ILE A 237 -12.03 16.76 4.38
CA ILE A 237 -11.47 17.72 3.44
C ILE A 237 -12.00 19.09 3.86
N VAL A 238 -11.11 20.05 4.04
CA VAL A 238 -11.47 21.45 4.16
C VAL A 238 -11.35 22.11 2.78
N PHE A 239 -12.40 22.77 2.34
CA PHE A 239 -12.48 23.41 1.04
C PHE A 239 -12.25 24.92 1.16
N PRO A 240 -11.75 25.60 0.10
CA PRO A 240 -11.54 27.05 0.11
C PRO A 240 -12.81 27.88 0.38
N ASN A 241 -14.00 27.34 0.06
CA ASN A 241 -15.29 27.98 0.38
C ASN A 241 -15.70 27.89 1.85
N GLY A 242 -14.87 27.27 2.71
CA GLY A 242 -15.13 27.09 4.13
C GLY A 242 -15.90 25.82 4.51
N GLU A 243 -16.32 25.01 3.54
CA GLU A 243 -16.92 23.72 3.83
C GLU A 243 -15.90 22.73 4.40
N VAL A 244 -16.35 21.89 5.34
CA VAL A 244 -15.58 20.76 5.86
C VAL A 244 -16.44 19.50 5.74
N ALA A 245 -15.98 18.54 4.94
CA ALA A 245 -16.76 17.34 4.65
C ALA A 245 -15.87 16.11 4.50
N SER A 246 -16.45 14.93 4.70
CA SER A 246 -15.80 13.64 4.42
C SER A 246 -16.15 13.18 3.02
N PRO A 247 -15.23 12.57 2.26
CA PRO A 247 -15.54 12.00 0.95
C PRO A 247 -16.56 10.85 1.08
N ASP A 248 -17.22 10.55 -0.02
CA ASP A 248 -18.06 9.34 -0.13
C ASP A 248 -17.19 8.08 -0.16
N ILE A 249 -17.74 6.94 0.25
CA ILE A 249 -17.02 5.66 0.24
C ILE A 249 -16.56 5.26 -1.18
N ARG A 250 -17.33 5.63 -2.20
CA ARG A 250 -16.98 5.39 -3.61
C ARG A 250 -15.76 6.20 -4.06
N ASP A 251 -15.59 7.41 -3.54
CA ASP A 251 -14.36 8.17 -3.75
C ASP A 251 -13.20 7.61 -2.91
N ALA A 252 -13.48 7.03 -1.73
CA ALA A 252 -12.45 6.31 -0.96
C ALA A 252 -11.90 5.10 -1.72
N GLU A 253 -12.75 4.34 -2.41
CA GLU A 253 -12.35 3.25 -3.31
C GLU A 253 -11.44 3.79 -4.43
N ARG A 254 -11.82 4.90 -5.05
CA ARG A 254 -11.03 5.56 -6.10
C ARG A 254 -9.69 6.10 -5.60
N PHE A 255 -9.62 6.60 -4.36
CA PHE A 255 -8.34 6.97 -3.73
C PHE A 255 -7.39 5.79 -3.53
N GLN A 256 -7.90 4.56 -3.56
CA GLN A 256 -7.08 3.34 -3.57
C GLN A 256 -6.91 2.74 -4.97
N GLY A 257 -7.42 3.41 -6.02
CA GLY A 257 -7.33 2.96 -7.41
C GLY A 257 -8.37 1.91 -7.80
N PHE A 258 -9.37 1.66 -6.95
CA PHE A 258 -10.49 0.78 -7.32
C PHE A 258 -11.59 1.54 -8.08
N PRO A 259 -12.36 0.87 -8.93
CA PRO A 259 -13.62 1.40 -9.45
C PRO A 259 -14.59 1.77 -8.32
N SER A 260 -15.48 2.73 -8.58
CA SER A 260 -16.57 3.07 -7.66
C SER A 260 -17.48 1.86 -7.43
N ASP A 261 -18.00 1.72 -6.21
CA ASP A 261 -18.84 0.60 -5.76
C ASP A 261 -18.14 -0.77 -5.77
N TRP A 262 -16.81 -0.80 -5.83
CA TRP A 262 -16.03 -2.03 -5.76
C TRP A 262 -16.36 -2.92 -4.57
N THR A 263 -16.59 -2.30 -3.41
CA THR A 263 -16.91 -3.01 -2.16
C THR A 263 -18.40 -3.10 -1.87
N LYS A 264 -19.27 -2.76 -2.85
CA LYS A 264 -20.73 -2.71 -2.64
C LYS A 264 -21.33 -4.04 -2.19
N SER A 265 -20.86 -5.16 -2.73
CA SER A 265 -21.33 -6.50 -2.35
C SER A 265 -21.10 -6.86 -0.88
N ALA A 266 -20.18 -6.15 -0.17
CA ALA A 266 -20.02 -6.31 1.27
C ALA A 266 -21.30 -5.95 2.07
N GLU A 267 -22.14 -5.07 1.55
CA GLU A 267 -23.37 -4.63 2.20
C GLU A 267 -24.44 -5.73 2.26
N GLU A 268 -24.31 -6.79 1.46
CA GLU A 268 -25.21 -7.96 1.49
C GLU A 268 -25.06 -8.76 2.78
N ILE A 269 -23.88 -8.74 3.41
CA ILE A 269 -23.54 -9.56 4.59
C ILE A 269 -23.00 -8.76 5.77
N ALA A 270 -22.77 -7.45 5.61
CA ALA A 270 -22.21 -6.58 6.63
C ALA A 270 -22.80 -5.17 6.58
N LYS A 271 -22.54 -4.37 7.62
CA LYS A 271 -22.93 -2.95 7.65
C LYS A 271 -22.14 -2.15 6.61
N ALA A 272 -22.77 -1.18 5.95
CA ALA A 272 -22.14 -0.29 4.98
C ALA A 272 -20.85 0.37 5.51
N SER A 273 -20.78 0.69 6.82
CA SER A 273 -19.57 1.25 7.44
C SER A 273 -18.36 0.32 7.40
N THR A 274 -18.54 -0.98 7.21
CA THR A 274 -17.47 -1.97 7.09
C THR A 274 -16.62 -1.74 5.84
N ARG A 275 -17.19 -1.18 4.78
CA ARG A 275 -16.48 -0.82 3.54
C ARG A 275 -15.24 0.05 3.81
N TRP A 276 -15.35 1.02 4.74
CA TRP A 276 -14.24 1.88 5.11
C TRP A 276 -13.04 1.11 5.67
N LYS A 277 -13.29 0.09 6.51
CA LYS A 277 -12.23 -0.78 7.04
C LYS A 277 -11.56 -1.57 5.90
N LEU A 278 -12.33 -2.12 5.00
CA LEU A 278 -11.85 -2.93 3.88
C LEU A 278 -11.00 -2.09 2.92
N VAL A 279 -11.48 -0.91 2.54
CA VAL A 279 -10.75 0.04 1.68
C VAL A 279 -9.49 0.55 2.38
N GLY A 280 -9.55 0.82 3.68
CA GLY A 280 -8.39 1.25 4.47
C GLY A 280 -7.28 0.20 4.58
N ASN A 281 -7.62 -1.09 4.54
CA ASN A 281 -6.66 -2.19 4.55
C ASN A 281 -6.06 -2.49 3.17
N ALA A 282 -6.74 -2.10 2.10
CA ALA A 282 -6.34 -2.46 0.74
C ALA A 282 -4.99 -1.86 0.33
N VAL A 283 -4.29 -2.54 -0.53
CA VAL A 283 -3.15 -1.99 -1.26
C VAL A 283 -3.65 -1.00 -2.32
N THR A 284 -2.86 0.03 -2.64
CA THR A 284 -3.21 0.95 -3.74
C THR A 284 -2.97 0.28 -5.08
N VAL A 285 -4.03 0.10 -5.85
CA VAL A 285 -4.03 -0.64 -7.14
C VAL A 285 -3.04 -0.06 -8.12
N ASP A 286 -3.04 1.28 -8.31
CA ASP A 286 -2.15 1.94 -9.29
C ASP A 286 -0.66 1.75 -8.96
N THR A 287 -0.30 1.71 -7.67
CA THR A 287 1.09 1.42 -7.25
C THR A 287 1.48 0.00 -7.66
N VAL A 288 0.60 -0.96 -7.43
CA VAL A 288 0.85 -2.37 -7.82
C VAL A 288 0.83 -2.53 -9.32
N ALA A 289 -0.05 -1.85 -10.04
CA ALA A 289 -0.11 -1.88 -11.51
C ALA A 289 1.19 -1.32 -12.12
N TRP A 290 1.79 -0.28 -11.52
CA TRP A 290 3.10 0.20 -11.92
C TRP A 290 4.18 -0.89 -11.73
N ILE A 291 4.21 -1.57 -10.57
CA ILE A 291 5.14 -2.69 -10.31
C ILE A 291 4.91 -3.82 -11.33
N ALA A 292 3.67 -4.19 -11.58
CA ALA A 292 3.29 -5.25 -12.52
C ALA A 292 3.78 -4.94 -13.94
N LYS A 293 3.61 -3.69 -14.42
CA LYS A 293 4.14 -3.23 -15.72
C LYS A 293 5.67 -3.31 -15.76
N LYS A 294 6.35 -2.96 -14.66
CA LYS A 294 7.82 -3.03 -14.58
C LYS A 294 8.34 -4.48 -14.51
N ILE A 295 7.58 -5.42 -13.96
CA ILE A 295 7.92 -6.86 -14.02
C ILE A 295 7.92 -7.36 -15.47
N THR A 296 6.96 -6.91 -16.29
CA THR A 296 6.89 -7.29 -17.71
C THR A 296 7.81 -6.47 -18.62
N ASN A 297 8.10 -5.24 -18.25
CA ASN A 297 8.96 -4.33 -19.03
C ASN A 297 9.89 -3.55 -18.07
N PRO A 298 10.95 -4.19 -17.54
CA PRO A 298 11.87 -3.56 -16.60
C PRO A 298 12.68 -2.45 -17.27
N GLU A 299 13.02 -1.41 -16.51
CA GLU A 299 13.92 -0.35 -16.94
C GLU A 299 15.23 -0.45 -16.15
N LYS A 300 16.36 -0.44 -16.85
CA LYS A 300 17.67 -0.55 -16.21
C LYS A 300 17.85 0.55 -15.15
N TYR A 301 18.13 0.12 -13.93
CA TYR A 301 18.45 1.00 -12.81
C TYR A 301 19.95 1.35 -12.82
N ASP A 302 20.27 2.63 -12.66
CA ASP A 302 21.66 3.09 -12.47
C ASP A 302 22.04 3.00 -11.00
N ASP A 303 22.83 1.99 -10.66
CA ASP A 303 23.31 1.71 -9.32
C ASP A 303 24.71 2.30 -9.02
N SER A 304 25.26 3.13 -9.90
CA SER A 304 26.61 3.69 -9.78
C SER A 304 26.84 4.52 -8.51
N LYS A 305 25.77 5.02 -7.89
CA LYS A 305 25.81 5.83 -6.66
C LYS A 305 25.45 5.03 -5.39
N ASP A 306 25.06 3.76 -5.55
CA ASP A 306 24.63 2.93 -4.44
C ASP A 306 25.81 2.52 -3.55
N LYS A 307 25.54 2.36 -2.27
CA LYS A 307 26.54 2.00 -1.27
C LYS A 307 26.25 0.62 -0.73
N GLU A 308 27.31 -0.16 -0.53
CA GLU A 308 27.19 -1.46 0.12
C GLU A 308 26.61 -1.30 1.53
N LEU A 309 25.55 -2.08 1.83
CA LEU A 309 24.94 -2.14 3.16
C LEU A 309 25.81 -3.03 4.05
N LYS A 310 26.47 -2.43 5.03
CA LYS A 310 27.33 -3.14 5.98
C LYS A 310 26.51 -3.89 7.04
N GLU A 311 27.07 -4.94 7.58
CA GLU A 311 26.45 -5.66 8.69
C GLU A 311 26.23 -4.73 9.91
N GLY A 312 25.02 -4.80 10.50
CA GLY A 312 24.62 -3.93 11.60
C GLY A 312 24.17 -2.52 11.20
N GLU A 313 24.32 -2.15 9.93
CA GLU A 313 23.84 -0.86 9.44
C GLU A 313 22.29 -0.83 9.39
N ARG A 314 21.74 0.37 9.65
CA ARG A 314 20.29 0.59 9.64
C ARG A 314 19.71 0.51 8.22
N TRP A 315 18.67 -0.26 8.04
CA TRP A 315 17.90 -0.30 6.80
C TRP A 315 17.37 1.08 6.40
N LYS A 316 17.52 1.42 5.13
CA LYS A 316 17.06 2.69 4.53
C LYS A 316 15.72 2.48 3.83
N PRO A 317 15.03 3.54 3.37
CA PRO A 317 13.75 3.42 2.65
C PRO A 317 13.80 2.59 1.37
N SER A 318 14.99 2.38 0.79
CA SER A 318 15.20 1.54 -0.39
C SER A 318 16.55 0.84 -0.34
N ALA A 319 16.57 -0.41 -0.79
CA ALA A 319 17.79 -1.22 -0.90
C ALA A 319 17.54 -2.39 -1.87
N TRP A 320 18.63 -3.07 -2.27
CA TRP A 320 18.58 -4.25 -3.11
C TRP A 320 19.70 -5.21 -2.80
N GLY A 321 19.54 -6.47 -3.20
CA GLY A 321 20.56 -7.49 -3.03
C GLY A 321 20.60 -8.46 -4.19
N CYS A 322 21.81 -8.88 -4.52
CA CYS A 322 22.09 -9.85 -5.58
C CYS A 322 23.36 -10.64 -5.24
N ASN A 323 23.30 -11.96 -5.42
CA ASN A 323 24.45 -12.85 -5.20
C ASN A 323 25.09 -12.67 -3.81
N GLY A 324 24.30 -12.52 -2.76
CA GLY A 324 24.74 -12.37 -1.38
C GLY A 324 25.31 -10.99 -1.01
N LYS A 325 25.36 -10.05 -1.95
CA LYS A 325 25.73 -8.65 -1.67
C LYS A 325 24.49 -7.81 -1.53
N ARG A 326 24.51 -6.83 -0.61
CA ARG A 326 23.39 -5.94 -0.30
C ARG A 326 23.80 -4.49 -0.46
N TYR A 327 22.93 -3.65 -1.00
CA TYR A 327 23.22 -2.25 -1.31
C TYR A 327 22.07 -1.34 -0.87
N ILE A 328 22.42 -0.14 -0.38
CA ILE A 328 21.50 0.94 -0.12
C ILE A 328 21.31 1.73 -1.41
N SER A 329 20.06 1.94 -1.79
CA SER A 329 19.68 2.77 -2.93
C SER A 329 19.30 4.18 -2.50
N SER A 330 19.43 5.12 -3.44
CA SER A 330 18.97 6.51 -3.31
C SER A 330 17.59 6.76 -3.90
N ALA A 331 16.83 5.69 -4.25
CA ALA A 331 15.51 5.82 -4.81
C ALA A 331 14.56 6.56 -3.85
N SER A 332 13.84 7.57 -4.39
CA SER A 332 12.89 8.39 -3.64
C SER A 332 11.58 7.65 -3.34
N LEU A 333 10.67 8.29 -2.60
CA LEU A 333 9.31 7.77 -2.37
C LEU A 333 8.43 7.78 -3.63
N TYR A 334 8.84 8.53 -4.66
CA TYR A 334 8.04 8.81 -5.86
C TYR A 334 8.74 8.24 -7.10
N PRO A 335 8.32 7.05 -7.58
CA PRO A 335 8.90 6.43 -8.76
C PRO A 335 8.53 7.14 -10.07
N GLN A 336 7.45 7.90 -10.06
CA GLN A 336 6.98 8.72 -11.17
C GLN A 336 6.26 9.96 -10.67
N GLY A 337 6.13 10.96 -11.53
CA GLY A 337 5.24 12.10 -11.30
C GLY A 337 3.79 11.74 -11.62
N ARG A 338 2.87 12.34 -10.91
CA ARG A 338 1.43 12.31 -11.19
C ARG A 338 1.03 13.65 -11.79
N GLU A 339 0.14 13.64 -12.79
CA GLU A 339 -0.56 14.85 -13.20
C GLU A 339 -1.34 15.41 -12.00
N GLU A 340 -1.12 16.66 -11.65
CA GLU A 340 -1.85 17.29 -10.54
C GLU A 340 -3.30 17.52 -10.94
N VAL A 341 -4.17 16.69 -10.39
CA VAL A 341 -5.62 16.89 -10.46
C VAL A 341 -6.09 17.42 -9.11
N SER A 342 -6.71 18.58 -9.09
CA SER A 342 -7.32 19.14 -7.89
C SER A 342 -8.30 18.15 -7.26
N LEU A 343 -8.36 18.06 -5.93
CA LEU A 343 -9.33 17.22 -5.24
C LEU A 343 -10.77 17.51 -5.69
N ASN A 344 -11.11 18.75 -6.00
CA ASN A 344 -12.43 19.11 -6.53
C ASN A 344 -12.78 18.38 -7.83
N LYS A 345 -11.78 18.15 -8.70
CA LYS A 345 -11.98 17.41 -9.96
C LYS A 345 -11.89 15.89 -9.76
N PHE A 346 -11.17 15.45 -8.74
CA PHE A 346 -11.05 14.04 -8.42
C PHE A 346 -12.32 13.49 -7.78
N LEU A 347 -12.96 14.24 -6.88
CA LEU A 347 -14.18 13.81 -6.18
C LEU A 347 -15.35 13.77 -7.15
N ASN A 348 -15.95 12.60 -7.31
CA ASN A 348 -17.09 12.37 -8.21
C ASN A 348 -18.43 12.28 -7.48
N PHE A 349 -18.42 12.14 -6.17
CA PHE A 349 -19.61 11.93 -5.37
C PHE A 349 -19.76 13.02 -4.30
N PRO A 350 -20.99 13.36 -3.87
CA PRO A 350 -21.22 14.36 -2.85
C PRO A 350 -20.51 14.02 -1.55
N CYS A 351 -19.71 14.93 -1.05
CA CYS A 351 -19.09 14.80 0.26
C CYS A 351 -20.13 14.97 1.37
N LYS A 352 -19.98 14.23 2.46
CA LYS A 352 -20.83 14.35 3.64
C LYS A 352 -20.30 15.41 4.58
N PRO A 353 -21.04 16.50 4.89
CA PRO A 353 -20.61 17.52 5.83
C PRO A 353 -20.17 16.93 7.17
N LEU A 354 -19.08 17.41 7.73
CA LEU A 354 -18.60 16.99 9.04
C LEU A 354 -19.62 17.46 10.11
N SER A 355 -20.05 16.57 10.99
CA SER A 355 -21.00 16.95 12.03
C SER A 355 -20.42 18.00 12.98
N LEU A 356 -21.25 18.90 13.51
CA LEU A 356 -20.85 19.91 14.49
C LEU A 356 -20.11 19.29 15.70
N ARG A 357 -20.58 18.12 16.19
CA ARG A 357 -19.91 17.39 17.29
C ARG A 357 -18.49 16.99 16.91
N ALA A 358 -18.30 16.47 15.70
CA ALA A 358 -16.97 16.06 15.23
C ALA A 358 -16.05 17.26 15.03
N ALA A 359 -16.57 18.35 14.43
CA ALA A 359 -15.82 19.59 14.20
C ALA A 359 -15.40 20.26 15.52
N LYS A 360 -16.29 20.42 16.49
CA LYS A 360 -15.97 20.95 17.84
C LYS A 360 -14.93 20.09 18.57
N GLY A 361 -15.09 18.75 18.50
CA GLY A 361 -14.12 17.86 19.11
C GLY A 361 -12.73 17.93 18.47
N PHE A 362 -12.65 18.18 17.17
CA PHE A 362 -11.40 18.37 16.46
C PHE A 362 -10.77 19.74 16.78
N GLU A 363 -11.54 20.82 16.72
CA GLU A 363 -11.12 22.18 17.09
C GLU A 363 -10.54 22.23 18.52
N HIS A 364 -11.22 21.62 19.49
CA HIS A 364 -10.73 21.50 20.87
C HIS A 364 -9.39 20.77 20.94
N ARG A 365 -9.21 19.64 20.21
CA ARG A 365 -7.93 18.92 20.18
C ARG A 365 -6.82 19.73 19.54
N LEU A 366 -7.12 20.53 18.52
CA LEU A 366 -6.16 21.46 17.93
C LEU A 366 -5.72 22.55 18.93
N SER A 367 -6.65 23.08 19.74
CA SER A 367 -6.34 24.17 20.68
C SER A 367 -5.45 23.72 21.83
N ILE A 368 -5.62 22.48 22.33
CA ILE A 368 -4.81 21.91 23.43
C ILE A 368 -3.61 21.09 22.95
N GLY A 369 -3.48 20.89 21.64
CA GLY A 369 -2.45 20.05 21.03
C GLY A 369 -1.14 20.82 20.80
N THR A 370 -0.08 20.06 20.54
CA THR A 370 1.25 20.59 20.20
C THR A 370 1.52 20.59 18.70
N VAL A 371 0.54 20.17 17.89
CA VAL A 371 0.69 20.08 16.44
C VAL A 371 0.81 21.48 15.82
N ARG A 372 1.83 21.64 14.99
CA ARG A 372 1.97 22.84 14.16
C ARG A 372 1.14 22.68 12.89
N CYS A 373 0.24 23.60 12.64
CA CYS A 373 -0.50 23.67 11.39
C CYS A 373 -0.64 25.13 10.93
N PRO A 374 -0.84 25.37 9.63
CA PRO A 374 -1.03 26.72 9.10
C PRO A 374 -2.21 27.45 9.74
N GLN A 375 -2.09 28.79 9.89
CA GLN A 375 -3.14 29.58 10.52
C GLN A 375 -4.45 29.52 9.72
N PHE A 376 -4.38 29.60 8.38
CA PHE A 376 -5.56 29.49 7.51
C PHE A 376 -6.41 28.25 7.82
N PHE A 377 -5.76 27.12 8.15
CA PHE A 377 -6.46 25.88 8.47
C PHE A 377 -7.23 25.97 9.79
N LYS A 378 -6.61 26.59 10.82
CA LYS A 378 -7.28 26.83 12.11
C LYS A 378 -8.49 27.72 11.93
N ASP A 379 -8.31 28.83 11.19
CA ASP A 379 -9.36 29.79 10.90
C ASP A 379 -10.53 29.16 10.13
N ALA A 380 -10.23 28.31 9.16
CA ALA A 380 -11.24 27.58 8.39
C ALA A 380 -12.07 26.63 9.27
N ILE A 381 -11.42 25.87 10.17
CA ILE A 381 -12.11 24.97 11.11
C ILE A 381 -12.98 25.78 12.08
N GLN A 382 -12.47 26.87 12.64
CA GLN A 382 -13.22 27.73 13.54
C GLN A 382 -14.46 28.33 12.85
N LYS A 383 -14.29 28.93 11.67
CA LYS A 383 -15.40 29.47 10.87
C LYS A 383 -16.46 28.42 10.55
N TYR A 384 -16.03 27.19 10.23
CA TYR A 384 -16.95 26.09 9.99
C TYR A 384 -17.77 25.74 11.24
N VAL A 385 -17.13 25.67 12.41
CA VAL A 385 -17.85 25.44 13.70
C VAL A 385 -18.84 26.54 13.98
N GLU A 386 -18.44 27.82 13.83
CA GLU A 386 -19.32 28.99 14.02
C GLU A 386 -20.52 28.98 13.07
N SER A 387 -20.34 28.59 11.80
CA SER A 387 -21.40 28.52 10.80
C SER A 387 -22.46 27.44 11.06
N LYS A 388 -22.19 26.51 11.97
CA LYS A 388 -23.08 25.39 12.34
C LYS A 388 -23.71 25.56 13.72
N LEU A 389 -23.38 26.66 14.43
CA LEU A 389 -24.03 27.05 15.68
C LEU A 389 -25.31 27.82 15.43
#